data_83e6fb3cddf87398cf9c9f9f45e05626
#
_entry.id   83e6fb3cddf87398cf9c9f9f45e05626
#
_cell.length_a   1.000
_cell.length_b   1.000
_cell.length_c   1.000
_cell.angle_alpha   90.00
_cell.angle_beta   90.00
_cell.angle_gamma   90.00
#
_symmetry.space_group_name_H-M   'P 1'
#
loop_
_entity.id
_entity.type
_entity.pdbx_description
1 polymer ?
#
loop_
_entity_poly.entity_id
_entity_poly.type
_entity_poly.pdbx_seq_one_letter_code
_entity_poly.pdbx_strand_id
1 'polypeptide(L)'
;MRSHYCGLVTEALMGQTVTLCGWVNRRRDHGGVIFVDVRDREGYVQVVCDPDRAEMFRVAEDLRNEFCIQVKGLVRARPQGTVNDSLKSGKIEVLCHELIVLNPSVTPPFQLDEENLSETTRLTHRVLDLRRPYMQNNLMLRYRVAMEVRKFLDANGFVDIETPMLTKSTPEGARDYLVPSRVHDGHFFALPQSPQLFKQLLMVAGFDRYYQITKCFRDEDLRADRQPEFTQIDIETSFMAEEEIRDMFQDMIKTVFQNTLGVDLGEFPVMTYQEAARRFGSDKPDLRVKLEFAELTDVMKDVDFKVFSGAANMKGGRVVALRVPGGGKEGHGMTRGEIDNYGEFVKIYGAKGLAWIKVNDASKGREGLQSPIVKNLHDAALAXXXXEILKRSGAQDGDLLFFGADKEKIVNDAIGALRIKVGHSEFGKKNGLFEDRWAPLWVVDFPMFEYDDESDRWMAVHHPFTAPKDGHEDLMVSDPGNCISKGYDMVLNGWEMGGGSVRIHRADVQQKVFDALKITPEEAQIKFGFLLDALQYGAPPHGGLAFGLDRIITLMTGAESIRDVIAFPKTQRAQCLLTQAPSLVDEKQLRELHIRLRSTEAAKAV
;
A
#
# COMPACT_ATOMS: atom_id res chain seq x y z
N MET A 1 36.22 6.92 16.89
CA MET A 1 36.30 5.54 17.38
C MET A 1 36.48 4.53 16.25
N ARG A 2 35.89 4.74 15.10
CA ARG A 2 36.15 3.92 13.91
C ARG A 2 36.76 4.77 12.80
N SER A 3 37.56 4.13 11.93
CA SER A 3 38.08 4.82 10.75
C SER A 3 37.22 4.57 9.51
N HIS A 4 36.59 3.40 9.44
CA HIS A 4 35.81 2.98 8.27
C HIS A 4 34.62 2.13 8.72
N TYR A 5 33.58 2.07 7.89
CA TYR A 5 32.50 1.09 8.08
C TYR A 5 32.97 -0.29 7.64
N CYS A 6 32.56 -1.31 8.39
CA CYS A 6 32.92 -2.69 8.07
C CYS A 6 32.51 -3.06 6.64
N GLY A 7 31.30 -2.75 6.28
CA GLY A 7 30.77 -3.12 4.97
C GLY A 7 31.35 -2.36 3.81
N LEU A 8 32.15 -1.31 4.07
CA LEU A 8 32.77 -0.51 3.01
C LEU A 8 34.25 -0.77 2.85
N VAL A 9 34.80 -1.75 3.56
CA VAL A 9 36.21 -2.12 3.38
C VAL A 9 36.35 -2.90 2.08
N THR A 10 37.18 -2.40 1.18
CA THR A 10 37.41 -3.01 -0.12
C THR A 10 38.88 -3.08 -0.42
N GLU A 11 39.23 -3.61 -1.58
CA GLU A 11 40.61 -3.72 -2.00
C GLU A 11 41.31 -2.36 -2.16
N ALA A 12 40.53 -1.28 -2.26
CA ALA A 12 41.10 0.08 -2.29
C ALA A 12 41.87 0.41 -1.01
N LEU A 13 41.52 -0.27 0.09
CA LEU A 13 42.19 -0.04 1.39
C LEU A 13 43.31 -1.01 1.67
N MET A 14 43.68 -1.87 0.72
CA MET A 14 44.72 -2.87 0.93
C MET A 14 46.02 -2.21 1.40
N GLY A 15 46.65 -2.81 2.42
CA GLY A 15 47.87 -2.29 3.02
C GLY A 15 47.66 -1.24 4.10
N GLN A 16 46.43 -0.79 4.29
CA GLN A 16 46.13 0.21 5.32
C GLN A 16 45.69 -0.47 6.61
N THR A 17 45.98 0.19 7.72
CA THR A 17 45.46 -0.21 9.02
C THR A 17 44.12 0.52 9.25
N VAL A 18 43.08 -0.24 9.56
CA VAL A 18 41.74 0.32 9.78
C VAL A 18 41.29 0.01 11.19
N THR A 19 40.39 0.85 11.70
CA THR A 19 39.69 0.61 12.97
C THR A 19 38.23 0.46 12.65
N LEU A 20 37.65 -0.71 12.97
CA LEU A 20 36.29 -1.06 12.65
C LEU A 20 35.49 -1.30 13.92
N CYS A 21 34.24 -0.89 13.92
CA CYS A 21 33.35 -1.15 15.03
C CYS A 21 32.09 -1.78 14.48
N GLY A 22 31.60 -2.78 15.19
CA GLY A 22 30.38 -3.47 14.74
C GLY A 22 30.06 -4.63 15.65
N TRP A 23 29.29 -5.55 15.09
CA TRP A 23 28.79 -6.69 15.85
C TRP A 23 29.31 -7.99 15.23
N VAL A 24 29.58 -8.97 16.09
CA VAL A 24 29.96 -10.32 15.64
C VAL A 24 28.76 -10.94 14.93
N ASN A 25 28.86 -11.06 13.61
CA ASN A 25 27.84 -11.71 12.82
C ASN A 25 27.99 -13.22 12.91
N ARG A 26 29.23 -13.68 12.84
CA ARG A 26 29.54 -15.11 12.91
C ARG A 26 31.00 -15.28 13.30
N ARG A 27 31.26 -16.26 14.16
CA ARG A 27 32.62 -16.64 14.52
C ARG A 27 32.86 -18.08 14.10
N ARG A 28 33.95 -18.32 13.41
CA ARG A 28 34.32 -19.67 12.96
C ARG A 28 35.73 -19.98 13.44
N ASP A 29 35.91 -21.14 14.00
CA ASP A 29 37.20 -21.67 14.45
C ASP A 29 37.66 -22.67 13.39
N HIS A 30 38.78 -22.40 12.74
CA HIS A 30 39.15 -23.18 11.56
C HIS A 30 40.66 -23.35 11.53
N GLY A 31 41.13 -24.55 11.84
CA GLY A 31 42.54 -24.84 11.78
C GLY A 31 43.38 -24.04 12.75
N GLY A 32 42.84 -23.69 13.90
CA GLY A 32 43.55 -22.94 14.92
C GLY A 32 43.54 -21.44 14.73
N VAL A 33 42.88 -20.96 13.70
CA VAL A 33 42.70 -19.53 13.42
C VAL A 33 41.21 -19.22 13.59
N ILE A 34 40.91 -18.06 14.17
CA ILE A 34 39.51 -17.65 14.36
C ILE A 34 39.16 -16.60 13.31
N PHE A 35 38.09 -16.84 12.60
CA PHE A 35 37.50 -15.92 11.63
C PHE A 35 36.28 -15.29 12.23
N VAL A 36 36.18 -13.96 12.18
CA VAL A 36 35.04 -13.23 12.71
C VAL A 36 34.47 -12.35 11.60
N ASP A 37 33.22 -12.56 11.25
CA ASP A 37 32.54 -11.62 10.35
C ASP A 37 32.01 -10.49 11.22
N VAL A 38 32.48 -9.28 10.99
CA VAL A 38 32.08 -8.10 11.76
C VAL A 38 31.13 -7.28 10.91
N ARG A 39 29.95 -7.06 11.43
CA ARG A 39 28.84 -6.46 10.70
C ARG A 39 28.50 -5.08 11.23
N ASP A 40 28.21 -4.17 10.30
CA ASP A 40 27.53 -2.93 10.62
C ASP A 40 26.44 -2.69 9.57
N ARG A 41 25.88 -1.49 9.54
CA ARG A 41 24.75 -1.26 8.63
C ARG A 41 25.14 -1.31 7.16
N GLU A 42 26.43 -1.19 6.84
CA GLU A 42 26.90 -1.21 5.45
C GLU A 42 27.20 -2.62 4.95
N GLY A 43 27.24 -3.61 5.85
CA GLY A 43 27.56 -4.98 5.51
C GLY A 43 28.55 -5.55 6.49
N TYR A 44 29.25 -6.61 6.09
CA TYR A 44 30.26 -7.17 6.99
C TYR A 44 31.57 -7.44 6.26
N VAL A 45 32.63 -7.62 7.06
CA VAL A 45 33.97 -7.91 6.58
C VAL A 45 34.55 -9.04 7.41
N GLN A 46 35.32 -9.90 6.77
CA GLN A 46 35.99 -10.99 7.46
C GLN A 46 37.23 -10.47 8.19
N VAL A 47 37.32 -10.79 9.47
CA VAL A 47 38.44 -10.46 10.31
C VAL A 47 39.15 -11.75 10.70
N VAL A 48 40.46 -11.79 10.58
CA VAL A 48 41.26 -12.99 10.89
C VAL A 48 42.02 -12.75 12.20
N CYS A 49 41.81 -13.65 13.14
CA CYS A 49 42.48 -13.59 14.45
C CYS A 49 43.48 -14.74 14.53
N ASP A 50 44.75 -14.42 14.49
CA ASP A 50 45.83 -15.39 14.46
C ASP A 50 46.37 -15.63 15.86
N PRO A 51 46.61 -16.87 16.27
CA PRO A 51 47.10 -17.14 17.62
C PRO A 51 48.49 -16.57 17.89
N ASP A 52 49.22 -16.07 16.88
CA ASP A 52 50.50 -15.41 17.08
C ASP A 52 50.38 -14.21 18.04
N ARG A 53 49.20 -13.58 18.09
CA ARG A 53 48.95 -12.47 19.01
C ARG A 53 48.10 -13.01 20.15
N ALA A 54 48.77 -13.48 21.21
CA ALA A 54 48.13 -14.26 22.24
C ALA A 54 47.04 -13.52 22.99
N GLU A 55 47.26 -12.25 23.33
CA GLU A 55 46.23 -11.50 24.07
C GLU A 55 44.99 -11.23 23.22
N MET A 56 45.20 -10.84 21.98
CA MET A 56 44.07 -10.60 21.06
C MET A 56 43.34 -11.90 20.82
N PHE A 57 44.07 -12.98 20.60
CA PHE A 57 43.46 -14.30 20.33
C PHE A 57 42.60 -14.77 21.48
N ARG A 58 43.04 -14.51 22.72
CA ARG A 58 42.28 -14.88 23.90
C ARG A 58 40.90 -14.19 23.91
N VAL A 59 40.87 -12.91 23.54
CA VAL A 59 39.61 -12.17 23.41
C VAL A 59 38.76 -12.80 22.33
N ALA A 60 39.36 -13.15 21.20
CA ALA A 60 38.64 -13.74 20.07
C ALA A 60 37.96 -15.07 20.45
N GLU A 61 38.62 -15.86 21.32
CA GLU A 61 38.09 -17.15 21.75
C GLU A 61 36.75 -17.00 22.50
N ASP A 62 36.55 -15.87 23.17
CA ASP A 62 35.36 -15.65 23.99
C ASP A 62 34.23 -14.95 23.24
N LEU A 63 34.47 -14.54 22.00
CA LEU A 63 33.44 -13.85 21.24
C LEU A 63 32.26 -14.76 20.96
N ARG A 64 31.06 -14.16 21.01
CA ARG A 64 29.81 -14.82 20.62
C ARG A 64 29.02 -13.88 19.73
N ASN A 65 28.02 -14.42 19.06
CA ASN A 65 27.20 -13.64 18.13
C ASN A 65 26.61 -12.43 18.83
N GLU A 66 26.63 -11.32 18.13
CA GLU A 66 26.07 -10.03 18.54
C GLU A 66 26.85 -9.32 19.62
N PHE A 67 28.06 -9.81 19.98
CA PHE A 67 28.97 -8.99 20.77
C PHE A 67 29.32 -7.75 19.97
N CYS A 68 29.32 -6.59 20.61
CA CYS A 68 29.74 -5.33 19.98
C CYS A 68 31.22 -5.17 20.21
N ILE A 69 32.00 -5.05 19.14
CA ILE A 69 33.46 -5.09 19.22
C ILE A 69 34.11 -3.98 18.41
N GLN A 70 35.36 -3.72 18.74
CA GLN A 70 36.21 -2.84 17.96
C GLN A 70 37.45 -3.65 17.52
N VAL A 71 37.76 -3.57 16.24
CA VAL A 71 38.88 -4.28 15.64
C VAL A 71 39.84 -3.27 15.03
N LYS A 72 41.13 -3.38 15.34
CA LYS A 72 42.16 -2.62 14.63
C LYS A 72 43.01 -3.63 13.90
N GLY A 73 43.18 -3.45 12.60
CA GLY A 73 43.92 -4.44 11.83
C GLY A 73 44.31 -3.98 10.44
N LEU A 74 45.06 -4.84 9.78
CA LEU A 74 45.63 -4.57 8.45
C LEU A 74 44.74 -5.18 7.38
N VAL A 75 44.35 -4.38 6.41
CA VAL A 75 43.59 -4.87 5.25
C VAL A 75 44.52 -5.58 4.29
N ARG A 76 44.19 -6.82 3.96
CA ARG A 76 45.03 -7.62 3.05
C ARG A 76 44.15 -8.46 2.15
N ALA A 77 44.74 -8.98 1.07
CA ALA A 77 44.00 -9.84 0.14
C ALA A 77 43.65 -11.17 0.82
N ARG A 78 42.48 -11.71 0.53
CA ARG A 78 42.15 -13.06 0.97
C ARG A 78 43.05 -14.05 0.24
N PRO A 79 43.41 -15.17 0.88
CA PRO A 79 44.19 -16.18 0.19
C PRO A 79 43.48 -16.66 -1.07
N GLN A 80 44.26 -17.10 -2.04
CA GLN A 80 43.74 -17.62 -3.30
C GLN A 80 42.75 -18.75 -3.03
N GLY A 81 41.62 -18.71 -3.74
CA GLY A 81 40.58 -19.72 -3.58
C GLY A 81 39.55 -19.42 -2.51
N THR A 82 39.72 -18.32 -1.76
CA THR A 82 38.78 -17.96 -0.68
C THR A 82 38.02 -16.66 -0.97
N VAL A 83 38.18 -16.10 -2.16
CA VAL A 83 37.46 -14.88 -2.54
C VAL A 83 35.96 -15.16 -2.59
N ASN A 84 35.17 -14.26 -2.03
CA ASN A 84 33.71 -14.36 -2.03
C ASN A 84 33.13 -13.19 -2.82
N ASP A 85 32.80 -13.43 -4.08
CA ASP A 85 32.33 -12.38 -4.97
C ASP A 85 30.93 -11.86 -4.61
N SER A 86 30.22 -12.55 -3.73
CA SER A 86 28.89 -12.10 -3.32
C SER A 86 28.94 -10.96 -2.29
N LEU A 87 30.12 -10.65 -1.76
CA LEU A 87 30.33 -9.57 -0.79
C LEU A 87 31.13 -8.45 -1.41
N LYS A 88 30.79 -7.19 -1.05
CA LYS A 88 31.60 -6.04 -1.44
C LYS A 88 33.02 -6.18 -0.91
N SER A 89 33.17 -6.75 0.28
CA SER A 89 34.45 -6.94 0.94
C SER A 89 35.05 -8.32 0.66
N GLY A 90 34.55 -9.04 -0.31
CA GLY A 90 34.88 -10.45 -0.49
C GLY A 90 36.29 -10.75 -1.00
N LYS A 91 37.02 -9.73 -1.50
CA LYS A 91 38.37 -9.92 -1.99
C LYS A 91 39.44 -9.68 -0.93
N ILE A 92 39.06 -9.11 0.20
CA ILE A 92 40.00 -8.74 1.26
C ILE A 92 39.55 -9.34 2.59
N GLU A 93 40.41 -9.25 3.54
CA GLU A 93 40.15 -9.56 4.93
C GLU A 93 40.99 -8.62 5.79
N VAL A 94 40.68 -8.57 7.08
CA VAL A 94 41.42 -7.71 8.01
C VAL A 94 42.15 -8.60 8.99
N LEU A 95 43.50 -8.51 8.98
CA LEU A 95 44.33 -9.23 9.96
C LEU A 95 44.25 -8.45 11.26
N CYS A 96 43.67 -9.05 12.28
CA CYS A 96 43.41 -8.37 13.55
C CYS A 96 44.66 -8.19 14.37
N HIS A 97 44.91 -6.95 14.76
CA HIS A 97 46.03 -6.63 15.68
C HIS A 97 45.52 -6.39 17.10
N GLU A 98 44.40 -5.66 17.23
CA GLU A 98 43.80 -5.34 18.51
C GLU A 98 42.31 -5.62 18.45
N LEU A 99 41.82 -6.19 19.54
CA LEU A 99 40.38 -6.57 19.60
C LEU A 99 39.86 -6.19 20.98
N ILE A 100 38.81 -5.39 21.01
CA ILE A 100 38.20 -4.93 22.24
C ILE A 100 36.72 -5.28 22.20
N VAL A 101 36.24 -5.91 23.27
CA VAL A 101 34.78 -6.11 23.42
C VAL A 101 34.23 -4.83 24.03
N LEU A 102 33.47 -4.10 23.22
CA LEU A 102 32.82 -2.88 23.70
C LEU A 102 31.63 -3.21 24.58
N ASN A 103 30.91 -4.28 24.25
CA ASN A 103 29.77 -4.73 25.04
C ASN A 103 29.43 -6.15 24.65
N PRO A 104 29.39 -7.09 25.60
CA PRO A 104 28.97 -8.44 25.26
C PRO A 104 27.47 -8.52 25.07
N SER A 105 27.02 -9.65 24.59
CA SER A 105 25.59 -9.91 24.35
C SER A 105 25.19 -11.20 25.02
N VAL A 106 23.97 -11.22 25.55
CA VAL A 106 23.34 -12.50 25.91
C VAL A 106 22.98 -13.20 24.59
N THR A 107 22.67 -14.50 24.68
CA THR A 107 22.27 -15.26 23.50
C THR A 107 21.01 -14.64 22.92
N PRO A 108 21.02 -14.24 21.65
CA PRO A 108 19.80 -13.65 21.05
C PRO A 108 18.68 -14.69 20.97
N PRO A 109 17.43 -14.23 20.98
CA PRO A 109 16.28 -15.15 20.88
C PRO A 109 16.14 -15.82 19.52
N PHE A 110 16.81 -15.32 18.50
CA PHE A 110 16.85 -15.93 17.17
C PHE A 110 18.13 -15.53 16.48
N GLN A 111 18.52 -16.30 15.45
CA GLN A 111 19.65 -15.94 14.60
C GLN A 111 19.19 -14.92 13.56
N LEU A 112 20.04 -13.94 13.25
CA LEU A 112 19.66 -12.89 12.31
C LEU A 112 19.40 -13.42 10.90
N ASP A 113 20.05 -14.51 10.52
CA ASP A 113 19.84 -15.11 9.21
C ASP A 113 18.73 -16.17 9.20
N GLU A 114 18.06 -16.35 10.33
CA GLU A 114 16.98 -17.34 10.43
C GLU A 114 15.81 -16.92 9.56
N GLU A 115 15.32 -17.85 8.75
CA GLU A 115 14.12 -17.62 7.94
C GLU A 115 12.91 -18.09 8.73
N ASN A 116 11.73 -17.79 8.28
CA ASN A 116 10.49 -18.29 8.90
C ASN A 116 10.27 -17.84 10.35
N LEU A 117 10.78 -16.67 10.68
CA LEU A 117 10.50 -16.09 11.99
C LEU A 117 9.05 -15.61 12.05
N SER A 118 8.37 -15.90 13.15
CA SER A 118 7.01 -15.43 13.32
C SER A 118 6.99 -13.91 13.47
N GLU A 119 5.90 -13.29 13.02
CA GLU A 119 5.78 -11.85 13.16
C GLU A 119 5.80 -11.42 14.62
N THR A 120 5.16 -12.20 15.50
CA THR A 120 5.17 -11.88 16.92
C THR A 120 6.59 -11.84 17.48
N THR A 121 7.43 -12.81 17.13
CA THR A 121 8.82 -12.83 17.57
C THR A 121 9.58 -11.62 17.04
N ARG A 122 9.41 -11.32 15.76
CA ARG A 122 10.10 -10.20 15.13
C ARG A 122 9.71 -8.87 15.76
N LEU A 123 8.42 -8.66 16.04
CA LEU A 123 7.95 -7.41 16.60
C LEU A 123 8.30 -7.26 18.08
N THR A 124 8.28 -8.37 18.82
CA THR A 124 8.66 -8.34 20.23
C THR A 124 10.14 -7.99 20.39
N HIS A 125 10.98 -8.56 19.53
CA HIS A 125 12.42 -8.33 19.56
C HIS A 125 12.84 -7.44 18.37
N ARG A 126 12.10 -6.37 18.17
CA ARG A 126 12.25 -5.55 16.97
C ARG A 126 13.64 -4.97 16.80
N VAL A 127 14.30 -4.65 17.90
CA VAL A 127 15.65 -4.10 17.82
C VAL A 127 16.60 -5.07 17.12
N LEU A 128 16.48 -6.36 17.42
CA LEU A 128 17.29 -7.38 16.75
C LEU A 128 16.83 -7.63 15.33
N ASP A 129 15.52 -7.62 15.11
CA ASP A 129 14.97 -7.79 13.77
C ASP A 129 15.47 -6.68 12.84
N LEU A 130 15.62 -5.45 13.38
CA LEU A 130 16.10 -4.32 12.59
C LEU A 130 17.59 -4.46 12.21
N ARG A 131 18.34 -5.36 12.88
CA ARG A 131 19.72 -5.63 12.48
C ARG A 131 19.81 -6.52 11.25
N ARG A 132 18.73 -7.21 10.91
CA ARG A 132 18.74 -8.13 9.77
C ARG A 132 18.89 -7.37 8.46
N PRO A 133 19.68 -7.89 7.52
CA PRO A 133 19.87 -7.20 6.23
C PRO A 133 18.56 -6.89 5.51
N TYR A 134 17.59 -7.78 5.59
CA TYR A 134 16.27 -7.56 4.99
C TYR A 134 15.65 -6.26 5.50
N MET A 135 15.64 -6.07 6.82
CA MET A 135 15.05 -4.87 7.41
C MET A 135 15.90 -3.63 7.16
N GLN A 136 17.24 -3.79 7.23
CA GLN A 136 18.12 -2.66 6.95
C GLN A 136 17.94 -2.16 5.52
N ASN A 137 17.87 -3.08 4.57
CA ASN A 137 17.69 -2.70 3.17
C ASN A 137 16.35 -2.01 2.95
N ASN A 138 15.29 -2.51 3.57
CA ASN A 138 13.96 -1.91 3.43
C ASN A 138 13.96 -0.46 3.95
N LEU A 139 14.54 -0.23 5.12
CA LEU A 139 14.52 1.10 5.70
C LEU A 139 15.47 2.04 4.99
N MET A 140 16.60 1.53 4.47
CA MET A 140 17.50 2.37 3.69
C MET A 140 16.84 2.78 2.37
N LEU A 141 16.08 1.88 1.74
CA LEU A 141 15.35 2.27 0.54
C LEU A 141 14.31 3.34 0.87
N ARG A 142 13.59 3.16 1.99
CA ARG A 142 12.63 4.15 2.43
C ARG A 142 13.27 5.53 2.58
N TYR A 143 14.44 5.57 3.19
CA TYR A 143 15.17 6.81 3.35
C TYR A 143 15.54 7.43 1.99
N ARG A 144 16.06 6.61 1.07
CA ARG A 144 16.47 7.13 -0.24
C ARG A 144 15.27 7.63 -1.04
N VAL A 145 14.13 6.93 -0.94
CA VAL A 145 12.91 7.36 -1.62
C VAL A 145 12.45 8.72 -1.09
N ALA A 146 12.44 8.88 0.23
CA ALA A 146 12.02 10.15 0.82
C ALA A 146 12.94 11.30 0.36
N MET A 147 14.26 11.04 0.30
CA MET A 147 15.20 12.05 -0.16
C MET A 147 14.97 12.40 -1.63
N GLU A 148 14.71 11.40 -2.47
CA GLU A 148 14.46 11.67 -3.89
C GLU A 148 13.19 12.49 -4.08
N VAL A 149 12.15 12.20 -3.29
CA VAL A 149 10.92 12.99 -3.33
C VAL A 149 11.22 14.44 -2.94
N ARG A 150 11.98 14.65 -1.86
CA ARG A 150 12.32 16.00 -1.43
C ARG A 150 13.12 16.75 -2.49
N LYS A 151 14.08 16.09 -3.12
CA LYS A 151 14.87 16.71 -4.18
C LYS A 151 14.00 17.15 -5.36
N PHE A 152 13.08 16.27 -5.77
CA PHE A 152 12.19 16.59 -6.88
C PHE A 152 11.31 17.79 -6.55
N LEU A 153 10.72 17.77 -5.38
CA LEU A 153 9.80 18.82 -4.97
C LEU A 153 10.53 20.15 -4.79
N ASP A 154 11.71 20.13 -4.18
CA ASP A 154 12.51 21.34 -4.04
C ASP A 154 12.86 21.94 -5.40
N ALA A 155 13.25 21.08 -6.35
CA ALA A 155 13.63 21.53 -7.69
C ALA A 155 12.45 22.13 -8.46
N ASN A 156 11.23 21.79 -8.05
CA ASN A 156 10.02 22.27 -8.72
C ASN A 156 9.29 23.36 -7.92
N GLY A 157 9.96 23.97 -6.96
CA GLY A 157 9.42 25.13 -6.26
C GLY A 157 8.50 24.85 -5.11
N PHE A 158 8.48 23.61 -4.62
CA PHE A 158 7.65 23.25 -3.48
C PHE A 158 8.36 23.58 -2.18
N VAL A 159 7.60 24.02 -1.19
CA VAL A 159 8.11 24.44 0.11
C VAL A 159 7.61 23.47 1.18
N ASP A 160 8.54 22.98 1.99
CA ASP A 160 8.21 22.08 3.10
C ASP A 160 7.68 22.92 4.27
N ILE A 161 6.41 22.76 4.60
CA ILE A 161 5.78 23.52 5.68
C ILE A 161 5.07 22.56 6.62
N GLU A 162 5.39 22.67 7.90
CA GLU A 162 4.75 21.85 8.92
C GLU A 162 3.35 22.35 9.25
N THR A 163 2.45 21.40 9.49
CA THR A 163 1.11 21.70 9.95
C THR A 163 0.91 21.05 11.32
N PRO A 164 -0.09 21.48 12.11
CA PRO A 164 -0.19 20.99 13.48
C PRO A 164 -0.56 19.51 13.59
N MET A 165 -0.06 18.86 14.62
CA MET A 165 -0.50 17.53 15.03
C MET A 165 -1.65 17.61 16.03
N LEU A 166 -1.71 18.66 16.85
CA LEU A 166 -2.81 18.86 17.77
C LEU A 166 -3.84 19.73 17.06
N THR A 167 -4.86 19.07 16.50
CA THR A 167 -5.83 19.76 15.66
C THR A 167 -7.23 19.66 16.25
N LYS A 168 -8.18 20.27 15.56
CA LYS A 168 -9.58 20.19 15.90
C LYS A 168 -10.18 18.92 15.30
N SER A 169 -11.04 18.26 16.06
CA SER A 169 -11.70 17.05 15.55
C SER A 169 -12.64 17.39 14.40
N THR A 170 -12.39 16.79 13.25
CA THR A 170 -13.23 16.93 12.06
C THR A 170 -13.32 15.56 11.40
N PRO A 171 -14.02 14.62 12.03
CA PRO A 171 -14.00 13.25 11.52
C PRO A 171 -14.55 13.13 10.11
N GLU A 172 -13.84 12.38 9.27
CA GLU A 172 -14.18 12.13 7.88
C GLU A 172 -13.88 10.67 7.56
N GLY A 173 -14.88 9.84 7.64
CA GLY A 173 -14.73 8.43 7.34
C GLY A 173 -14.20 7.63 8.52
N ALA A 174 -12.94 7.81 8.87
CA ALA A 174 -12.35 7.13 10.02
C ALA A 174 -12.61 7.92 11.30
N ARG A 175 -12.42 7.27 12.44
CA ARG A 175 -12.49 7.95 13.72
C ARG A 175 -11.17 8.65 14.01
N ASP A 176 -11.26 9.80 14.71
CA ASP A 176 -10.07 10.52 15.13
C ASP A 176 -9.48 9.89 16.39
N TYR A 177 -8.16 9.96 16.53
CA TYR A 177 -7.52 9.74 17.82
C TYR A 177 -7.62 11.05 18.60
N LEU A 178 -8.08 10.98 19.83
CA LEU A 178 -8.31 12.17 20.66
C LEU A 178 -7.24 12.32 21.72
N VAL A 179 -6.83 13.58 21.96
CA VAL A 179 -5.84 13.92 22.97
C VAL A 179 -6.49 14.91 23.92
N PRO A 180 -6.66 14.56 25.19
CA PRO A 180 -7.32 15.49 26.12
C PRO A 180 -6.45 16.69 26.43
N SER A 181 -7.12 17.84 26.59
CA SER A 181 -6.44 19.09 26.97
C SER A 181 -6.47 19.23 28.48
N ARG A 182 -5.31 19.35 29.12
CA ARG A 182 -5.26 19.63 30.54
C ARG A 182 -5.72 21.07 30.85
N VAL A 183 -5.38 21.97 29.96
CA VAL A 183 -5.64 23.41 30.19
C VAL A 183 -7.12 23.77 30.00
N HIS A 184 -7.81 23.05 29.13
CA HIS A 184 -9.22 23.30 28.84
C HIS A 184 -10.04 22.06 29.20
N ASP A 185 -10.61 22.08 30.40
CA ASP A 185 -11.35 20.94 30.95
C ASP A 185 -12.41 20.44 29.94
N GLY A 186 -12.44 19.15 29.71
CA GLY A 186 -13.45 18.53 28.86
C GLY A 186 -13.29 18.77 27.37
N HIS A 187 -12.22 19.41 26.98
CA HIS A 187 -11.91 19.64 25.56
C HIS A 187 -10.81 18.73 25.10
N PHE A 188 -10.83 18.40 23.82
CA PHE A 188 -9.88 17.47 23.24
C PHE A 188 -9.32 18.02 21.93
N PHE A 189 -8.04 17.80 21.73
CA PHE A 189 -7.45 17.88 20.40
C PHE A 189 -7.70 16.54 19.70
N ALA A 190 -7.56 16.54 18.39
CA ALA A 190 -7.53 15.31 17.59
C ALA A 190 -6.23 15.26 16.81
N LEU A 191 -5.68 14.05 16.67
CA LEU A 191 -4.53 13.86 15.78
C LEU A 191 -5.05 13.83 14.34
N PRO A 192 -4.34 14.45 13.39
CA PRO A 192 -4.89 14.64 12.04
C PRO A 192 -4.96 13.35 11.25
N GLN A 193 -6.06 13.15 10.53
CA GLN A 193 -6.17 12.04 9.58
C GLN A 193 -5.39 12.36 8.31
N SER A 194 -5.23 13.64 8.01
CA SER A 194 -4.35 14.16 6.96
C SER A 194 -4.28 15.67 7.16
N PRO A 195 -3.32 16.34 6.53
CA PRO A 195 -3.25 17.81 6.62
C PRO A 195 -4.18 18.53 5.64
N GLN A 196 -5.24 17.89 5.15
CA GLN A 196 -6.05 18.40 4.04
C GLN A 196 -6.50 19.85 4.21
N LEU A 197 -7.07 20.18 5.35
CA LEU A 197 -7.61 21.53 5.54
C LEU A 197 -6.49 22.55 5.63
N PHE A 198 -5.40 22.21 6.29
CA PHE A 198 -4.28 23.14 6.46
C PHE A 198 -3.54 23.40 5.16
N LYS A 199 -3.40 22.37 4.30
CA LYS A 199 -2.70 22.62 3.03
C LYS A 199 -3.53 23.52 2.12
N GLN A 200 -4.85 23.42 2.18
CA GLN A 200 -5.70 24.36 1.45
C GLN A 200 -5.56 25.77 2.00
N LEU A 201 -5.48 25.92 3.32
CA LEU A 201 -5.23 27.24 3.93
C LEU A 201 -3.91 27.81 3.46
N LEU A 202 -2.88 26.97 3.27
CA LEU A 202 -1.59 27.46 2.78
C LEU A 202 -1.68 27.97 1.36
N MET A 203 -2.58 27.40 0.57
CA MET A 203 -2.80 27.91 -0.79
C MET A 203 -3.46 29.30 -0.73
N VAL A 204 -4.47 29.46 0.12
CA VAL A 204 -5.11 30.76 0.34
C VAL A 204 -4.06 31.77 0.83
N ALA A 205 -3.13 31.32 1.67
CA ALA A 205 -2.07 32.18 2.19
C ALA A 205 -1.01 32.52 1.16
N GLY A 206 -1.06 31.92 -0.03
CA GLY A 206 -0.17 32.32 -1.12
C GLY A 206 1.13 31.55 -1.21
N PHE A 207 1.25 30.43 -0.54
CA PHE A 207 2.50 29.65 -0.61
C PHE A 207 2.66 28.88 -1.91
N ASP A 208 1.59 28.75 -2.67
CA ASP A 208 1.63 28.30 -4.06
C ASP A 208 1.93 26.82 -4.27
N ARG A 209 3.03 26.32 -3.73
CA ARG A 209 3.44 24.92 -3.86
C ARG A 209 3.97 24.43 -2.51
N TYR A 210 3.23 23.50 -1.92
CA TYR A 210 3.51 23.01 -0.56
C TYR A 210 3.69 21.51 -0.58
N TYR A 211 4.59 21.01 0.28
CA TYR A 211 4.62 19.58 0.59
C TYR A 211 5.01 19.34 2.03
N GLN A 212 4.73 18.15 2.47
CA GLN A 212 5.15 17.68 3.77
C GLN A 212 5.21 16.16 3.75
N ILE A 213 6.26 15.57 4.30
CA ILE A 213 6.28 14.12 4.55
C ILE A 213 5.90 13.98 6.00
N THR A 214 4.70 13.50 6.29
CA THR A 214 4.09 13.69 7.59
C THR A 214 3.32 12.48 8.06
N LYS A 215 3.18 12.35 9.37
CA LYS A 215 2.36 11.31 9.99
C LYS A 215 0.89 11.66 9.91
N CYS A 216 0.09 10.63 9.65
CA CYS A 216 -1.37 10.69 9.66
C CYS A 216 -1.87 9.61 10.60
N PHE A 217 -3.05 9.82 11.19
CA PHE A 217 -3.58 8.95 12.23
C PHE A 217 -5.03 8.64 11.96
N ARG A 218 -5.39 7.36 11.96
CA ARG A 218 -6.79 6.97 11.75
C ARG A 218 -7.11 5.80 12.67
N ASP A 219 -8.13 5.98 13.49
CA ASP A 219 -8.57 4.95 14.43
C ASP A 219 -9.65 4.12 13.76
N GLU A 220 -9.23 3.10 13.06
CA GLU A 220 -10.14 2.23 12.31
C GLU A 220 -9.66 0.79 12.45
N ASP A 221 -10.52 -0.15 12.05
CA ASP A 221 -10.15 -1.55 12.09
C ASP A 221 -8.99 -1.80 11.13
N LEU A 222 -7.95 -2.43 11.64
CA LEU A 222 -6.72 -2.62 10.87
C LEU A 222 -6.78 -3.93 10.10
N ARG A 223 -6.46 -3.84 8.83
CA ARG A 223 -6.27 -4.99 7.96
C ARG A 223 -4.78 -5.13 7.69
N ALA A 224 -4.43 -6.15 6.92
CA ALA A 224 -3.01 -6.47 6.69
C ALA A 224 -2.17 -5.28 6.23
N ASP A 225 -2.76 -4.38 5.46
CA ASP A 225 -2.04 -3.27 4.84
C ASP A 225 -2.31 -1.92 5.50
N ARG A 226 -2.84 -1.91 6.74
CA ARG A 226 -3.19 -0.67 7.43
C ARG A 226 -2.48 -0.56 8.77
N GLN A 227 -2.20 0.70 9.15
CA GLN A 227 -1.60 1.05 10.43
C GLN A 227 -2.38 2.20 11.03
N PRO A 228 -2.46 2.29 12.36
CA PRO A 228 -3.18 3.42 12.97
C PRO A 228 -2.42 4.73 12.77
N GLU A 229 -1.12 4.69 12.60
CA GLU A 229 -0.33 5.84 12.17
C GLU A 229 0.50 5.42 10.98
N PHE A 230 0.54 6.30 10.00
CA PHE A 230 1.23 6.02 8.73
C PHE A 230 1.74 7.34 8.17
N THR A 231 2.53 7.26 7.12
CA THR A 231 3.21 8.44 6.58
C THR A 231 2.69 8.75 5.18
N GLN A 232 2.37 10.00 4.95
CA GLN A 232 2.00 10.49 3.63
C GLN A 232 3.04 11.47 3.11
N ILE A 233 3.22 11.44 1.80
CA ILE A 233 3.84 12.54 1.06
C ILE A 233 2.66 13.40 0.65
N ASP A 234 2.47 14.53 1.32
CA ASP A 234 1.30 15.37 1.18
C ASP A 234 1.66 16.61 0.38
N ILE A 235 0.84 16.93 -0.64
CA ILE A 235 1.21 17.94 -1.63
C ILE A 235 -0.02 18.78 -1.98
N GLU A 236 0.20 20.09 -2.20
CA GLU A 236 -0.85 20.97 -2.70
C GLU A 236 -0.24 22.03 -3.58
N THR A 237 -0.95 22.40 -4.67
CA THR A 237 -0.50 23.39 -5.63
C THR A 237 -1.61 24.37 -5.96
N SER A 238 -1.22 25.61 -6.31
CA SER A 238 -2.14 26.62 -6.85
C SER A 238 -1.90 26.80 -8.33
N PHE A 239 -2.97 27.17 -9.04
CA PHE A 239 -2.88 27.60 -10.45
C PHE A 239 -2.36 26.51 -11.38
N MET A 240 -2.66 25.25 -11.10
CA MET A 240 -2.35 24.15 -12.00
C MET A 240 -3.62 23.41 -12.35
N ALA A 241 -3.77 23.10 -13.64
CA ALA A 241 -4.89 22.29 -14.11
C ALA A 241 -4.68 20.84 -13.74
N GLU A 242 -5.76 20.07 -13.74
CA GLU A 242 -5.71 18.65 -13.36
C GLU A 242 -4.63 17.88 -14.12
N GLU A 243 -4.56 18.09 -15.46
CA GLU A 243 -3.57 17.38 -16.27
C GLU A 243 -2.15 17.77 -15.90
N GLU A 244 -1.94 19.07 -15.60
CA GLU A 244 -0.62 19.52 -15.18
C GLU A 244 -0.19 18.88 -13.87
N ILE A 245 -1.13 18.75 -12.94
CA ILE A 245 -0.85 18.08 -11.65
C ILE A 245 -0.47 16.62 -11.91
N ARG A 246 -1.27 15.92 -12.72
CA ARG A 246 -0.98 14.51 -13.01
C ARG A 246 0.37 14.34 -13.69
N ASP A 247 0.66 15.19 -14.67
CA ASP A 247 1.93 15.10 -15.39
C ASP A 247 3.12 15.31 -14.46
N MET A 248 3.04 16.32 -13.58
CA MET A 248 4.15 16.59 -12.66
C MET A 248 4.39 15.42 -11.71
N PHE A 249 3.34 14.85 -11.16
CA PHE A 249 3.54 13.82 -10.14
C PHE A 249 3.77 12.45 -10.74
N GLN A 250 3.34 12.23 -11.98
CA GLN A 250 3.82 11.09 -12.75
C GLN A 250 5.33 11.18 -12.93
N ASP A 251 5.81 12.37 -13.30
CA ASP A 251 7.24 12.59 -13.48
C ASP A 251 8.01 12.36 -12.18
N MET A 252 7.45 12.82 -11.06
CA MET A 252 8.07 12.61 -9.76
C MET A 252 8.25 11.12 -9.46
N ILE A 253 7.19 10.35 -9.63
CA ILE A 253 7.24 8.90 -9.31
C ILE A 253 8.19 8.18 -10.29
N LYS A 254 8.16 8.54 -11.57
CA LYS A 254 9.10 7.97 -12.54
C LYS A 254 10.54 8.26 -12.13
N THR A 255 10.81 9.50 -11.73
CA THR A 255 12.16 9.91 -11.30
C THR A 255 12.60 9.14 -10.07
N VAL A 256 11.71 9.00 -9.09
CA VAL A 256 12.02 8.27 -7.86
C VAL A 256 12.35 6.81 -8.16
N PHE A 257 11.54 6.15 -8.98
CA PHE A 257 11.80 4.75 -9.33
C PHE A 257 13.11 4.61 -10.10
N GLN A 258 13.38 5.53 -11.03
CA GLN A 258 14.62 5.45 -11.80
C GLN A 258 15.84 5.64 -10.90
N ASN A 259 15.78 6.62 -10.00
CA ASN A 259 16.95 6.97 -9.19
C ASN A 259 17.20 6.02 -8.02
N THR A 260 16.18 5.27 -7.60
CA THR A 260 16.35 4.35 -6.46
C THR A 260 16.45 2.89 -6.89
N LEU A 261 15.64 2.46 -7.86
CA LEU A 261 15.59 1.07 -8.28
C LEU A 261 16.16 0.84 -9.68
N GLY A 262 16.45 1.90 -10.43
CA GLY A 262 16.86 1.77 -11.81
C GLY A 262 15.74 1.29 -12.72
N VAL A 263 14.50 1.55 -12.35
CA VAL A 263 13.32 1.08 -13.08
C VAL A 263 12.70 2.22 -13.86
N ASP A 264 12.46 2.00 -15.15
CA ASP A 264 11.71 2.93 -15.99
C ASP A 264 10.25 2.47 -15.99
N LEU A 265 9.38 3.26 -15.38
CA LEU A 265 7.96 2.91 -15.29
C LEU A 265 7.22 3.05 -16.62
N GLY A 266 7.79 3.80 -17.56
CA GLY A 266 7.17 3.95 -18.87
C GLY A 266 5.94 4.84 -18.86
N GLU A 267 5.02 4.56 -19.79
CA GLU A 267 3.79 5.32 -19.93
C GLU A 267 2.77 4.89 -18.88
N PHE A 268 2.02 5.89 -18.38
CA PHE A 268 0.90 5.64 -17.47
C PHE A 268 -0.39 5.77 -18.27
N PRO A 269 -1.09 4.68 -18.56
CA PRO A 269 -2.42 4.84 -19.17
C PRO A 269 -3.33 5.66 -18.26
N VAL A 270 -4.29 6.33 -18.88
CA VAL A 270 -5.31 7.09 -18.14
C VAL A 270 -6.66 6.50 -18.49
N MET A 271 -7.43 6.10 -17.48
CA MET A 271 -8.78 5.65 -17.73
C MET A 271 -9.72 6.27 -16.70
N THR A 272 -10.99 6.38 -17.09
CA THR A 272 -11.97 6.90 -16.15
C THR A 272 -12.34 5.84 -15.14
N TYR A 273 -12.88 6.29 -14.00
CA TYR A 273 -13.43 5.39 -12.99
C TYR A 273 -14.45 4.44 -13.63
N GLN A 274 -15.31 4.98 -14.51
CA GLN A 274 -16.34 4.16 -15.15
C GLN A 274 -15.71 3.08 -16.02
N GLU A 275 -14.69 3.40 -16.77
CA GLU A 275 -13.98 2.42 -17.59
C GLU A 275 -13.32 1.35 -16.72
N ALA A 276 -12.68 1.76 -15.64
CA ALA A 276 -12.01 0.80 -14.75
C ALA A 276 -13.02 -0.17 -14.13
N ALA A 277 -14.15 0.35 -13.69
CA ALA A 277 -15.22 -0.49 -13.13
C ALA A 277 -15.80 -1.43 -14.19
N ARG A 278 -16.00 -0.93 -15.40
CA ARG A 278 -16.55 -1.73 -16.49
C ARG A 278 -15.63 -2.87 -16.89
N ARG A 279 -14.36 -2.56 -17.07
CA ARG A 279 -13.39 -3.55 -17.59
C ARG A 279 -12.84 -4.47 -16.52
N PHE A 280 -12.69 -3.99 -15.29
CA PHE A 280 -11.94 -4.72 -14.28
C PHE A 280 -12.67 -4.87 -12.95
N GLY A 281 -13.80 -4.22 -12.77
CA GLY A 281 -14.56 -4.28 -11.53
C GLY A 281 -13.85 -3.63 -10.35
N SER A 282 -12.96 -2.68 -10.62
CA SER A 282 -12.15 -2.09 -9.56
C SER A 282 -11.70 -0.69 -9.98
N ASP A 283 -11.54 0.20 -9.01
CA ASP A 283 -10.95 1.51 -9.27
C ASP A 283 -9.42 1.50 -9.10
N LYS A 284 -8.86 0.31 -8.85
CA LYS A 284 -7.41 0.16 -8.76
C LYS A 284 -7.00 -1.17 -9.43
N PRO A 285 -7.20 -1.27 -10.73
CA PRO A 285 -6.95 -2.54 -11.42
C PRO A 285 -5.47 -2.87 -11.51
N ASP A 286 -5.17 -4.16 -11.36
CA ASP A 286 -3.83 -4.67 -11.59
C ASP A 286 -3.71 -4.98 -13.08
N LEU A 287 -3.08 -4.08 -13.82
CA LEU A 287 -2.96 -4.23 -15.29
C LEU A 287 -1.97 -5.30 -15.70
N ARG A 288 -1.26 -5.90 -14.76
CA ARG A 288 -0.41 -7.06 -15.08
C ARG A 288 -1.25 -8.29 -15.42
N VAL A 289 -2.51 -8.32 -14.94
CA VAL A 289 -3.43 -9.42 -15.22
C VAL A 289 -4.19 -9.11 -16.50
N LYS A 290 -4.06 -10.00 -17.49
CA LYS A 290 -4.63 -9.79 -18.83
C LYS A 290 -6.02 -10.40 -18.96
N LEU A 291 -6.91 -10.09 -18.04
CA LEU A 291 -8.29 -10.55 -18.06
C LEU A 291 -9.19 -9.34 -17.91
N GLU A 292 -10.32 -9.33 -18.65
CA GLU A 292 -11.27 -8.24 -18.59
C GLU A 292 -12.70 -8.77 -18.51
N PHE A 293 -13.59 -7.97 -17.92
CA PHE A 293 -15.01 -8.28 -17.87
C PHE A 293 -15.62 -8.05 -19.24
N ALA A 294 -16.58 -8.90 -19.61
CA ALA A 294 -17.47 -8.65 -20.74
C ALA A 294 -18.86 -8.34 -20.17
N GLU A 295 -19.44 -7.22 -20.58
CA GLU A 295 -20.73 -6.78 -20.07
C GLU A 295 -21.86 -7.55 -20.73
N LEU A 296 -22.74 -8.14 -19.96
CA LEU A 296 -23.81 -8.97 -20.45
C LEU A 296 -25.19 -8.58 -19.92
N THR A 297 -25.29 -7.55 -19.11
CA THR A 297 -26.55 -7.20 -18.43
C THR A 297 -27.72 -7.08 -19.41
N ASP A 298 -27.53 -6.37 -20.51
CA ASP A 298 -28.61 -6.11 -21.45
C ASP A 298 -29.10 -7.38 -22.17
N VAL A 299 -28.25 -8.36 -22.36
CA VAL A 299 -28.63 -9.57 -23.09
C VAL A 299 -29.17 -10.67 -22.18
N MET A 300 -29.13 -10.47 -20.86
CA MET A 300 -29.58 -11.50 -19.91
C MET A 300 -30.95 -11.24 -19.33
N LYS A 301 -31.62 -10.20 -19.78
CA LYS A 301 -32.93 -9.83 -19.19
C LYS A 301 -34.01 -10.86 -19.42
N ASP A 302 -33.96 -11.56 -20.53
CA ASP A 302 -35.02 -12.48 -20.93
C ASP A 302 -34.63 -13.96 -20.90
N VAL A 303 -33.46 -14.29 -20.35
CA VAL A 303 -33.03 -15.69 -20.30
C VAL A 303 -33.78 -16.44 -19.20
N ASP A 304 -33.90 -17.76 -19.36
CA ASP A 304 -34.60 -18.60 -18.40
C ASP A 304 -33.87 -18.80 -17.09
N PHE A 305 -32.55 -18.69 -17.09
CA PHE A 305 -31.79 -18.87 -15.87
C PHE A 305 -32.03 -17.67 -14.95
N LYS A 306 -32.78 -17.90 -13.88
CA LYS A 306 -33.29 -16.83 -13.02
C LYS A 306 -32.15 -16.04 -12.33
N VAL A 307 -31.03 -16.68 -12.07
CA VAL A 307 -29.88 -15.96 -11.47
C VAL A 307 -29.47 -14.82 -12.39
N PHE A 308 -29.37 -15.08 -13.70
CA PHE A 308 -28.96 -14.06 -14.66
C PHE A 308 -30.09 -13.04 -14.93
N SER A 309 -31.30 -13.51 -15.21
CA SER A 309 -32.37 -12.59 -15.52
C SER A 309 -32.79 -11.76 -14.31
N GLY A 310 -32.72 -12.34 -13.12
CA GLY A 310 -33.00 -11.59 -11.89
C GLY A 310 -32.04 -10.44 -11.69
N ALA A 311 -30.75 -10.69 -11.83
CA ALA A 311 -29.76 -9.65 -11.69
C ALA A 311 -29.87 -8.62 -12.82
N ALA A 312 -30.11 -9.08 -14.05
CA ALA A 312 -30.19 -8.17 -15.20
C ALA A 312 -31.38 -7.22 -15.10
N ASN A 313 -32.46 -7.65 -14.46
CA ASN A 313 -33.67 -6.82 -14.32
C ASN A 313 -33.74 -6.08 -12.99
N MET A 314 -32.80 -6.34 -12.10
CA MET A 314 -32.72 -5.69 -10.79
C MET A 314 -32.20 -4.25 -10.95
N LYS A 315 -32.80 -3.32 -10.22
CA LYS A 315 -32.24 -1.96 -10.20
C LYS A 315 -30.83 -2.01 -9.61
N GLY A 316 -29.87 -1.51 -10.36
CA GLY A 316 -28.48 -1.54 -9.92
C GLY A 316 -27.83 -2.91 -10.04
N GLY A 317 -28.47 -3.83 -10.78
CA GLY A 317 -27.87 -5.14 -11.01
C GLY A 317 -26.91 -5.15 -12.18
N ARG A 318 -26.07 -6.18 -12.23
CA ARG A 318 -25.07 -6.32 -13.28
C ARG A 318 -24.81 -7.80 -13.56
N VAL A 319 -24.64 -8.13 -14.84
CA VAL A 319 -24.21 -9.47 -15.26
C VAL A 319 -22.97 -9.31 -16.14
N VAL A 320 -21.89 -10.01 -15.77
CA VAL A 320 -20.65 -9.97 -16.55
C VAL A 320 -20.11 -11.38 -16.75
N ALA A 321 -19.28 -11.55 -17.77
CA ALA A 321 -18.46 -12.73 -17.95
C ALA A 321 -16.99 -12.35 -17.80
N LEU A 322 -16.21 -13.26 -17.21
CA LEU A 322 -14.77 -13.15 -17.14
C LEU A 322 -14.20 -14.30 -17.96
N ARG A 323 -13.57 -13.96 -19.08
CA ARG A 323 -12.97 -14.99 -19.95
C ARG A 323 -11.59 -15.36 -19.41
N VAL A 324 -11.35 -16.67 -19.28
CA VAL A 324 -10.04 -17.21 -18.91
C VAL A 324 -9.52 -18.02 -20.09
N PRO A 325 -8.67 -17.43 -20.93
CA PRO A 325 -8.13 -18.15 -22.09
C PRO A 325 -7.45 -19.45 -21.69
N GLY A 326 -7.83 -20.52 -22.35
CA GLY A 326 -7.26 -21.84 -22.10
C GLY A 326 -7.77 -22.52 -20.84
N GLY A 327 -8.64 -21.86 -20.07
CA GLY A 327 -9.10 -22.41 -18.80
C GLY A 327 -9.99 -23.64 -18.93
N GLY A 328 -10.59 -23.85 -20.11
CA GLY A 328 -11.41 -25.02 -20.37
C GLY A 328 -10.73 -26.09 -21.20
N LYS A 329 -9.47 -25.93 -21.51
CA LYS A 329 -8.75 -26.84 -22.39
C LYS A 329 -8.57 -28.20 -21.74
N GLU A 330 -9.03 -29.24 -22.43
CA GLU A 330 -8.96 -30.59 -21.89
C GLU A 330 -7.52 -30.99 -21.56
N GLY A 331 -7.31 -31.45 -20.34
CA GLY A 331 -6.00 -31.90 -19.87
C GLY A 331 -5.04 -30.81 -19.48
N HIS A 332 -5.34 -29.55 -19.81
CA HIS A 332 -4.44 -28.41 -19.54
C HIS A 332 -5.12 -27.23 -18.86
N GLY A 333 -6.45 -27.23 -18.80
CA GLY A 333 -7.19 -26.16 -18.19
C GLY A 333 -7.43 -26.38 -16.70
N MET A 334 -8.42 -25.67 -16.18
CA MET A 334 -8.77 -25.80 -14.76
C MET A 334 -9.58 -27.07 -14.54
N THR A 335 -9.27 -27.75 -13.44
CA THR A 335 -10.04 -28.92 -13.02
C THR A 335 -11.35 -28.47 -12.38
N ARG A 336 -12.30 -29.40 -12.24
CA ARG A 336 -13.56 -29.12 -11.56
C ARG A 336 -13.29 -28.69 -10.12
N GLY A 337 -12.33 -29.32 -9.47
CA GLY A 337 -11.99 -28.95 -8.10
C GLY A 337 -11.47 -27.53 -7.98
N GLU A 338 -10.64 -27.09 -8.91
CA GLU A 338 -10.15 -25.72 -8.92
C GLU A 338 -11.29 -24.73 -9.13
N ILE A 339 -12.22 -25.06 -10.05
CA ILE A 339 -13.38 -24.21 -10.32
C ILE A 339 -14.26 -24.12 -9.08
N ASP A 340 -14.49 -25.25 -8.40
CA ASP A 340 -15.27 -25.27 -7.18
C ASP A 340 -14.62 -24.41 -6.08
N ASN A 341 -13.30 -24.45 -5.99
CA ASN A 341 -12.58 -23.62 -5.01
C ASN A 341 -12.77 -22.12 -5.31
N TYR A 342 -12.75 -21.75 -6.57
CA TYR A 342 -13.03 -20.35 -6.93
C TYR A 342 -14.48 -19.98 -6.59
N GLY A 343 -15.40 -20.94 -6.71
CA GLY A 343 -16.76 -20.72 -6.29
C GLY A 343 -16.90 -20.40 -4.81
N GLU A 344 -16.09 -21.05 -3.97
CA GLU A 344 -16.05 -20.73 -2.55
C GLU A 344 -15.37 -19.39 -2.31
N PHE A 345 -14.34 -19.08 -3.07
CA PHE A 345 -13.59 -17.85 -2.91
C PHE A 345 -14.47 -16.61 -3.13
N VAL A 346 -15.31 -16.62 -4.19
CA VAL A 346 -16.11 -15.43 -4.48
C VAL A 346 -17.16 -15.18 -3.41
N LYS A 347 -17.55 -16.19 -2.65
CA LYS A 347 -18.52 -16.02 -1.56
C LYS A 347 -18.01 -15.09 -0.48
N ILE A 348 -16.68 -14.99 -0.32
CA ILE A 348 -16.06 -14.07 0.63
C ILE A 348 -16.48 -12.63 0.33
N TYR A 349 -16.73 -12.33 -0.93
CA TYR A 349 -17.08 -10.98 -1.39
C TYR A 349 -18.59 -10.79 -1.55
N GLY A 350 -19.39 -11.75 -1.10
CA GLY A 350 -20.83 -11.62 -1.10
C GLY A 350 -21.55 -12.31 -2.24
N ALA A 351 -20.82 -12.92 -3.17
CA ALA A 351 -21.47 -13.66 -4.25
C ALA A 351 -22.12 -14.94 -3.70
N LYS A 352 -23.26 -15.31 -4.27
CA LYS A 352 -23.98 -16.50 -3.83
C LYS A 352 -23.41 -17.77 -4.46
N GLY A 353 -22.72 -17.63 -5.58
CA GLY A 353 -22.11 -18.75 -6.27
C GLY A 353 -21.36 -18.24 -7.49
N LEU A 354 -20.83 -19.17 -8.26
CA LEU A 354 -20.04 -18.83 -9.45
C LEU A 354 -20.44 -19.75 -10.60
N ALA A 355 -21.22 -19.21 -11.52
CA ALA A 355 -21.58 -19.94 -12.73
C ALA A 355 -20.40 -19.92 -13.69
N TRP A 356 -20.28 -20.98 -14.48
CA TRP A 356 -19.16 -21.10 -15.42
C TRP A 356 -19.56 -21.91 -16.63
N ILE A 357 -18.85 -21.69 -17.75
CA ILE A 357 -19.03 -22.44 -19.00
C ILE A 357 -17.65 -22.71 -19.56
N LYS A 358 -17.38 -23.99 -19.88
CA LYS A 358 -16.21 -24.35 -20.68
C LYS A 358 -16.61 -24.40 -22.13
N VAL A 359 -15.85 -23.77 -23.00
CA VAL A 359 -16.11 -23.75 -24.44
C VAL A 359 -15.25 -24.82 -25.09
N ASN A 360 -15.84 -25.99 -25.35
CA ASN A 360 -15.12 -27.06 -25.99
C ASN A 360 -15.09 -26.90 -27.52
N ASP A 361 -16.23 -26.55 -28.10
CA ASP A 361 -16.32 -26.32 -29.55
C ASP A 361 -17.48 -25.36 -29.80
N ALA A 362 -17.16 -24.08 -30.03
CA ALA A 362 -18.16 -23.06 -30.22
C ALA A 362 -19.07 -23.32 -31.42
N SER A 363 -18.55 -24.01 -32.44
CA SER A 363 -19.32 -24.26 -33.66
C SER A 363 -20.46 -25.25 -33.44
N LYS A 364 -20.43 -26.04 -32.37
CA LYS A 364 -21.45 -27.04 -32.08
C LYS A 364 -22.59 -26.51 -31.20
N GLY A 365 -22.58 -25.23 -30.91
CA GLY A 365 -23.60 -24.63 -30.06
C GLY A 365 -23.63 -25.27 -28.68
N ARG A 366 -24.83 -25.61 -28.21
CA ARG A 366 -25.02 -26.15 -26.87
C ARG A 366 -24.18 -27.39 -26.59
N GLU A 367 -24.05 -28.27 -27.59
CA GLU A 367 -23.31 -29.51 -27.43
C GLU A 367 -21.80 -29.29 -27.28
N GLY A 368 -21.31 -28.14 -27.72
CA GLY A 368 -19.92 -27.78 -27.58
C GLY A 368 -19.60 -27.03 -26.29
N LEU A 369 -20.57 -26.87 -25.39
CA LEU A 369 -20.39 -26.18 -24.13
C LEU A 369 -20.58 -27.16 -22.98
N GLN A 370 -19.75 -27.00 -21.95
CA GLN A 370 -19.80 -27.84 -20.76
C GLN A 370 -20.04 -26.95 -19.54
N SER A 371 -21.16 -27.17 -18.85
CA SER A 371 -21.51 -26.32 -17.72
C SER A 371 -22.74 -26.86 -16.99
N PRO A 372 -22.80 -26.69 -15.66
CA PRO A 372 -24.03 -27.01 -14.93
C PRO A 372 -25.21 -26.14 -15.30
N ILE A 373 -24.99 -24.96 -15.91
CA ILE A 373 -26.09 -24.05 -16.22
C ILE A 373 -26.59 -24.15 -17.65
N VAL A 374 -25.93 -24.92 -18.51
CA VAL A 374 -26.34 -25.02 -19.91
C VAL A 374 -27.76 -25.56 -20.03
N LYS A 375 -28.13 -26.50 -19.19
CA LYS A 375 -29.48 -27.06 -19.18
C LYS A 375 -30.58 -26.05 -18.81
N ASN A 376 -30.19 -24.95 -18.17
CA ASN A 376 -31.12 -23.91 -17.74
C ASN A 376 -31.31 -22.81 -18.80
N LEU A 377 -30.66 -22.97 -19.94
CA LEU A 377 -30.81 -22.06 -21.07
C LEU A 377 -31.49 -22.84 -22.20
N HIS A 378 -32.69 -22.43 -22.57
CA HIS A 378 -33.37 -23.12 -23.66
C HIS A 378 -32.69 -22.77 -25.00
N ASP A 379 -32.95 -23.60 -26.01
CA ASP A 379 -32.19 -23.54 -27.26
C ASP A 379 -32.21 -22.15 -27.91
N ALA A 380 -33.35 -21.48 -27.93
CA ALA A 380 -33.40 -20.14 -28.53
C ALA A 380 -32.56 -19.13 -27.77
N ALA A 381 -32.67 -19.16 -26.44
CA ALA A 381 -31.88 -18.26 -25.61
C ALA A 381 -30.39 -18.59 -25.75
N LEU A 382 -30.06 -19.85 -25.78
CA LEU A 382 -28.68 -20.27 -25.90
C LEU A 382 -28.07 -19.83 -27.24
N ALA A 383 -28.82 -20.01 -28.32
CA ALA A 383 -28.35 -19.57 -29.64
C ALA A 383 -28.03 -18.08 -29.66
N UNK A 384 -28.79 -17.51 -29.24
CA UNK A 384 -28.64 -16.06 -29.19
C UNK A 384 -27.64 -15.60 -28.17
N UNK A 385 -27.75 -16.06 -27.32
CA UNK A 385 -26.91 -15.71 -26.26
C UNK A 385 -25.52 -16.23 -26.45
N UNK A 386 -25.54 -17.19 -26.84
CA UNK A 386 -24.31 -17.79 -27.10
C UNK A 386 -23.54 -17.03 -28.08
N UNK A 387 -24.12 -16.62 -28.76
CA UNK A 387 -23.54 -15.77 -29.74
C UNK A 387 -23.11 -14.49 -29.22
N GLU A 388 -23.97 -13.96 -28.51
CA GLU A 388 -23.63 -12.69 -27.88
C GLU A 388 -22.58 -12.87 -26.78
N ILE A 389 -22.73 -13.92 -25.98
CA ILE A 389 -21.77 -14.20 -24.92
C ILE A 389 -20.38 -14.43 -25.52
N LEU A 390 -20.29 -15.27 -26.52
CA LEU A 390 -19.00 -15.57 -27.15
C LEU A 390 -18.41 -14.36 -27.84
N LYS A 391 -19.28 -13.58 -28.51
CA LYS A 391 -18.83 -12.38 -29.20
C LYS A 391 -18.26 -11.35 -28.23
N ARG A 392 -19.05 -11.05 -27.19
CA ARG A 392 -18.63 -9.99 -26.23
C ARG A 392 -17.44 -10.40 -25.40
N SER A 393 -17.36 -11.66 -25.03
CA SER A 393 -16.24 -12.16 -24.23
C SER A 393 -15.00 -12.45 -25.06
N GLY A 394 -15.17 -12.64 -26.37
CA GLY A 394 -14.09 -13.07 -27.23
C GLY A 394 -13.69 -14.51 -27.01
N ALA A 395 -14.55 -15.30 -26.39
CA ALA A 395 -14.23 -16.67 -26.04
C ALA A 395 -13.97 -17.52 -27.27
N GLN A 396 -13.00 -18.40 -27.17
CA GLN A 396 -12.61 -19.33 -28.21
C GLN A 396 -12.65 -20.74 -27.67
N ASP A 397 -12.52 -21.72 -28.58
CA ASP A 397 -12.45 -23.11 -28.14
C ASP A 397 -11.31 -23.29 -27.14
N GLY A 398 -11.60 -23.99 -26.05
CA GLY A 398 -10.65 -24.19 -24.98
C GLY A 398 -10.69 -23.17 -23.87
N ASP A 399 -11.55 -22.17 -23.97
CA ASP A 399 -11.65 -21.13 -22.94
C ASP A 399 -12.65 -21.52 -21.85
N LEU A 400 -12.53 -20.83 -20.74
CA LEU A 400 -13.45 -20.94 -19.60
C LEU A 400 -14.03 -19.55 -19.37
N LEU A 401 -15.34 -19.50 -19.17
CA LEU A 401 -16.03 -18.26 -18.80
C LEU A 401 -16.58 -18.40 -17.41
N PHE A 402 -16.26 -17.44 -16.53
CA PHE A 402 -16.92 -17.30 -15.23
C PHE A 402 -17.94 -16.17 -15.33
N PHE A 403 -19.00 -16.26 -14.56
CA PHE A 403 -20.07 -15.26 -14.60
C PHE A 403 -20.32 -14.68 -13.22
N GLY A 404 -20.57 -13.37 -13.19
CA GLY A 404 -21.07 -12.69 -12.00
C GLY A 404 -22.43 -12.11 -12.29
N ALA A 405 -23.37 -12.29 -11.38
CA ALA A 405 -24.73 -11.79 -11.55
C ALA A 405 -25.29 -11.45 -10.18
N ASP A 406 -25.44 -10.18 -9.89
CA ASP A 406 -25.90 -9.69 -8.59
C ASP A 406 -25.96 -8.17 -8.67
N LYS A 407 -26.10 -7.51 -7.52
CA LYS A 407 -25.88 -6.07 -7.43
C LYS A 407 -24.49 -5.74 -7.94
N GLU A 408 -24.37 -4.57 -8.57
CA GLU A 408 -23.11 -4.18 -9.21
C GLU A 408 -21.92 -4.23 -8.24
N LYS A 409 -22.11 -3.77 -7.01
CA LYS A 409 -21.01 -3.79 -6.04
C LYS A 409 -20.52 -5.21 -5.77
N ILE A 410 -21.43 -6.14 -5.62
CA ILE A 410 -21.06 -7.53 -5.35
C ILE A 410 -20.34 -8.13 -6.55
N VAL A 411 -20.86 -7.89 -7.76
CA VAL A 411 -20.23 -8.39 -8.99
C VAL A 411 -18.82 -7.84 -9.11
N ASN A 412 -18.67 -6.53 -8.93
CA ASN A 412 -17.36 -5.89 -9.05
C ASN A 412 -16.36 -6.44 -8.02
N ASP A 413 -16.79 -6.53 -6.76
CA ASP A 413 -15.90 -7.02 -5.72
C ASP A 413 -15.52 -8.48 -5.93
N ALA A 414 -16.51 -9.33 -6.22
CA ALA A 414 -16.28 -10.76 -6.32
C ALA A 414 -15.53 -11.15 -7.60
N ILE A 415 -15.98 -10.67 -8.74
CA ILE A 415 -15.35 -11.04 -10.00
C ILE A 415 -14.04 -10.28 -10.20
N GLY A 416 -13.97 -9.06 -9.66
CA GLY A 416 -12.69 -8.32 -9.65
C GLY A 416 -11.63 -9.05 -8.84
N ALA A 417 -12.00 -9.58 -7.66
CA ALA A 417 -11.07 -10.36 -6.85
C ALA A 417 -10.72 -11.67 -7.55
N LEU A 418 -11.70 -12.31 -8.18
CA LEU A 418 -11.46 -13.54 -8.93
C LEU A 418 -10.47 -13.30 -10.06
N ARG A 419 -10.63 -12.20 -10.78
CA ARG A 419 -9.72 -11.81 -11.85
C ARG A 419 -8.27 -11.80 -11.37
N ILE A 420 -8.04 -11.15 -10.24
CA ILE A 420 -6.71 -11.04 -9.66
C ILE A 420 -6.19 -12.41 -9.24
N LYS A 421 -7.04 -13.19 -8.58
CA LYS A 421 -6.61 -14.50 -8.08
C LYS A 421 -6.25 -15.45 -9.21
N VAL A 422 -7.05 -15.47 -10.27
CA VAL A 422 -6.78 -16.31 -11.43
C VAL A 422 -5.48 -15.86 -12.13
N GLY A 423 -5.33 -14.55 -12.32
CA GLY A 423 -4.15 -14.01 -12.99
C GLY A 423 -2.85 -14.35 -12.27
N HIS A 424 -2.86 -14.25 -10.94
CA HIS A 424 -1.68 -14.51 -10.13
C HIS A 424 -1.48 -16.00 -9.81
N SER A 425 -2.41 -16.86 -10.20
CA SER A 425 -2.29 -18.28 -9.93
C SER A 425 -1.20 -18.91 -10.79
N GLU A 426 -0.81 -20.12 -10.43
CA GLU A 426 0.14 -20.89 -11.24
C GLU A 426 -0.37 -21.03 -12.67
N PHE A 427 -1.66 -21.34 -12.82
CA PHE A 427 -2.27 -21.45 -14.15
C PHE A 427 -2.14 -20.14 -14.92
N GLY A 428 -2.44 -19.02 -14.27
CA GLY A 428 -2.36 -17.71 -14.92
C GLY A 428 -0.97 -17.38 -15.40
N LYS A 429 0.02 -17.64 -14.55
CA LYS A 429 1.41 -17.35 -14.90
C LYS A 429 1.92 -18.26 -16.03
N LYS A 430 1.55 -19.55 -15.98
CA LYS A 430 1.95 -20.50 -17.03
C LYS A 430 1.34 -20.16 -18.38
N ASN A 431 0.14 -19.59 -18.39
CA ASN A 431 -0.60 -19.37 -19.63
C ASN A 431 -0.56 -17.92 -20.11
N GLY A 432 0.37 -17.14 -19.59
CA GLY A 432 0.57 -15.77 -20.07
C GLY A 432 -0.52 -14.80 -19.69
N LEU A 433 -1.29 -15.12 -18.66
CA LEU A 433 -2.35 -14.22 -18.18
C LEU A 433 -1.83 -13.19 -17.20
N PHE A 434 -0.58 -13.29 -16.82
CA PHE A 434 0.09 -12.37 -15.91
C PHE A 434 1.41 -11.93 -16.51
N GLU A 435 1.65 -10.63 -16.52
CA GLU A 435 2.93 -10.06 -16.96
C GLU A 435 3.69 -9.54 -15.74
N ASP A 436 4.90 -10.03 -15.54
CA ASP A 436 5.73 -9.59 -14.42
C ASP A 436 6.42 -8.26 -14.78
N ARG A 437 5.74 -7.18 -14.49
CA ARG A 437 6.24 -5.83 -14.81
C ARG A 437 5.65 -4.83 -13.83
N TRP A 438 6.09 -3.59 -13.93
CA TRP A 438 5.47 -2.49 -13.20
C TRP A 438 4.38 -1.92 -14.09
N ALA A 439 3.17 -1.85 -13.59
CA ALA A 439 2.01 -1.47 -14.41
C ALA A 439 1.27 -0.28 -13.79
N PRO A 440 1.81 0.92 -13.98
CA PRO A 440 1.16 2.11 -13.42
C PRO A 440 0.01 2.60 -14.31
N LEU A 441 -0.93 3.31 -13.70
CA LEU A 441 -1.98 4.00 -14.44
C LEU A 441 -2.56 5.10 -13.58
N TRP A 442 -3.30 6.01 -14.24
CA TRP A 442 -4.15 6.97 -13.56
C TRP A 442 -5.60 6.57 -13.74
N VAL A 443 -6.37 6.65 -12.67
CA VAL A 443 -7.83 6.52 -12.74
C VAL A 443 -8.38 7.90 -12.43
N VAL A 444 -9.24 8.41 -13.30
CA VAL A 444 -9.74 9.78 -13.21
C VAL A 444 -11.25 9.80 -13.29
N ASP A 445 -11.85 10.99 -13.15
CA ASP A 445 -13.29 11.19 -13.30
C ASP A 445 -14.09 10.31 -12.33
N PHE A 446 -13.66 10.31 -11.06
CA PHE A 446 -14.40 9.59 -10.02
C PHE A 446 -15.79 10.19 -9.84
N PRO A 447 -16.77 9.39 -9.46
CA PRO A 447 -18.06 9.98 -9.09
C PRO A 447 -17.85 10.94 -7.90
N MET A 448 -18.62 12.01 -7.88
CA MET A 448 -18.53 12.97 -6.78
C MET A 448 -19.14 12.42 -5.51
N PHE A 449 -20.25 11.71 -5.64
CA PHE A 449 -21.04 11.20 -4.54
C PHE A 449 -21.38 9.74 -4.72
N GLU A 450 -21.59 9.05 -3.59
CA GLU A 450 -22.18 7.72 -3.61
C GLU A 450 -23.28 7.67 -2.55
N TYR A 451 -24.32 6.91 -2.83
CA TYR A 451 -25.46 6.83 -1.94
C TYR A 451 -25.21 5.79 -0.85
N ASP A 452 -25.47 6.19 0.39
CA ASP A 452 -25.36 5.27 1.53
C ASP A 452 -26.75 4.84 1.96
N ASP A 453 -27.08 3.58 1.71
CA ASP A 453 -28.40 3.03 2.03
C ASP A 453 -28.66 3.03 3.53
N GLU A 454 -27.64 2.86 4.35
CA GLU A 454 -27.82 2.80 5.80
C GLU A 454 -28.22 4.15 6.38
N SER A 455 -27.55 5.21 5.97
CA SER A 455 -27.87 6.55 6.46
C SER A 455 -28.88 7.27 5.57
N ASP A 456 -29.24 6.66 4.46
CA ASP A 456 -30.22 7.20 3.49
C ASP A 456 -29.83 8.60 3.03
N ARG A 457 -28.57 8.75 2.64
CA ARG A 457 -28.09 10.03 2.14
C ARG A 457 -26.86 9.85 1.27
N TRP A 458 -26.54 10.90 0.53
CA TRP A 458 -25.34 10.93 -0.31
C TRP A 458 -24.11 11.20 0.54
N MET A 459 -22.99 10.56 0.17
CA MET A 459 -21.69 10.75 0.81
C MET A 459 -20.69 11.16 -0.24
N ALA A 460 -19.71 11.97 0.14
CA ALA A 460 -18.63 12.32 -0.77
C ALA A 460 -17.73 11.11 -0.98
N VAL A 461 -17.35 10.86 -2.25
CA VAL A 461 -16.48 9.74 -2.55
C VAL A 461 -15.06 10.01 -2.04
N HIS A 462 -14.54 11.22 -2.28
CA HIS A 462 -13.23 11.62 -1.75
C HIS A 462 -13.42 12.43 -0.47
N HIS A 463 -13.73 13.71 -0.61
CA HIS A 463 -14.05 14.55 0.54
C HIS A 463 -14.87 15.74 0.05
N PRO A 464 -15.50 16.48 0.98
CA PRO A 464 -16.44 17.53 0.58
C PRO A 464 -15.82 18.71 -0.16
N PHE A 465 -14.50 18.79 -0.23
CA PHE A 465 -13.82 19.93 -0.87
C PHE A 465 -13.33 19.61 -2.28
N THR A 466 -13.63 18.42 -2.78
CA THR A 466 -13.33 18.01 -4.14
C THR A 466 -14.23 18.76 -5.12
N ALA A 467 -13.64 19.29 -6.21
CA ALA A 467 -14.39 20.05 -7.20
C ALA A 467 -15.15 19.15 -8.16
N PRO A 468 -16.34 19.56 -8.59
CA PRO A 468 -17.02 18.85 -9.66
C PRO A 468 -16.35 19.13 -11.01
N LYS A 469 -16.52 18.20 -11.93
CA LYS A 469 -16.07 18.40 -13.31
C LYS A 469 -16.76 19.63 -13.90
N ASP A 470 -16.09 20.30 -14.81
CA ASP A 470 -16.67 21.46 -15.48
C ASP A 470 -18.01 21.07 -16.11
N GLY A 471 -19.03 21.86 -15.84
CA GLY A 471 -20.37 21.61 -16.35
C GLY A 471 -21.23 20.71 -15.47
N HIS A 472 -20.68 20.16 -14.39
CA HIS A 472 -21.41 19.26 -13.50
C HIS A 472 -21.89 19.94 -12.22
N GLU A 473 -21.65 21.25 -12.06
CA GLU A 473 -22.02 21.93 -10.80
C GLU A 473 -23.50 21.78 -10.46
N ASP A 474 -24.36 21.92 -11.45
CA ASP A 474 -25.80 21.82 -11.21
C ASP A 474 -26.25 20.41 -10.89
N LEU A 475 -25.50 19.41 -11.38
CA LEU A 475 -25.84 18.00 -11.09
C LEU A 475 -25.67 17.65 -9.63
N MET A 476 -24.85 18.40 -8.90
CA MET A 476 -24.64 18.11 -7.47
C MET A 476 -25.96 18.12 -6.71
N VAL A 477 -26.89 18.97 -7.10
CA VAL A 477 -28.19 19.06 -6.44
C VAL A 477 -29.26 18.29 -7.19
N SER A 478 -29.29 18.42 -8.52
CA SER A 478 -30.37 17.85 -9.33
C SER A 478 -30.22 16.35 -9.56
N ASP A 479 -28.99 15.86 -9.64
CA ASP A 479 -28.74 14.45 -9.99
C ASP A 479 -27.38 14.02 -9.46
N PRO A 480 -27.21 13.93 -8.11
CA PRO A 480 -25.90 13.66 -7.51
C PRO A 480 -25.24 12.38 -8.01
N GLY A 481 -26.02 11.36 -8.33
CA GLY A 481 -25.47 10.08 -8.77
C GLY A 481 -24.73 10.15 -10.09
N ASN A 482 -24.99 11.16 -10.91
CA ASN A 482 -24.33 11.33 -12.19
C ASN A 482 -23.34 12.49 -12.21
N CYS A 483 -23.07 13.08 -11.05
CA CYS A 483 -22.08 14.15 -10.93
C CYS A 483 -20.68 13.56 -10.87
N ILE A 484 -19.80 14.02 -11.74
CA ILE A 484 -18.43 13.55 -11.84
C ILE A 484 -17.51 14.58 -11.19
N SER A 485 -16.49 14.11 -10.51
CA SER A 485 -15.53 14.98 -9.83
C SER A 485 -14.24 15.13 -10.62
N LYS A 486 -13.40 16.05 -10.15
CA LYS A 486 -12.02 16.20 -10.64
C LYS A 486 -11.06 15.42 -9.74
N GLY A 487 -11.45 14.22 -9.37
CA GLY A 487 -10.61 13.33 -8.58
C GLY A 487 -9.74 12.45 -9.45
N TYR A 488 -8.57 12.11 -8.95
CA TYR A 488 -7.61 11.26 -9.66
C TYR A 488 -6.83 10.43 -8.67
N ASP A 489 -6.59 9.15 -9.04
CA ASP A 489 -5.74 8.26 -8.25
C ASP A 489 -4.65 7.70 -9.14
N MET A 490 -3.44 7.57 -8.60
CA MET A 490 -2.36 6.84 -9.24
C MET A 490 -2.34 5.42 -8.66
N VAL A 491 -2.36 4.45 -9.57
CA VAL A 491 -2.42 3.03 -9.21
C VAL A 491 -1.19 2.35 -9.76
N LEU A 492 -0.62 1.42 -8.98
CA LEU A 492 0.54 0.64 -9.41
C LEU A 492 0.34 -0.79 -8.96
N ASN A 493 0.31 -1.70 -9.91
CA ASN A 493 0.24 -3.14 -9.63
C ASN A 493 -0.94 -3.49 -8.70
N GLY A 494 -2.08 -2.83 -8.93
CA GLY A 494 -3.29 -3.13 -8.17
C GLY A 494 -3.40 -2.40 -6.85
N TRP A 495 -2.47 -1.49 -6.56
CA TRP A 495 -2.47 -0.72 -5.32
C TRP A 495 -2.61 0.76 -5.64
N GLU A 496 -3.45 1.44 -4.88
CA GLU A 496 -3.52 2.90 -4.97
C GLU A 496 -2.29 3.49 -4.28
N MET A 497 -1.41 4.11 -5.05
CA MET A 497 -0.21 4.73 -4.49
C MET A 497 -0.50 6.08 -3.88
N GLY A 498 -1.44 6.79 -4.46
CA GLY A 498 -1.82 8.10 -3.99
C GLY A 498 -2.99 8.61 -4.77
N GLY A 499 -3.61 9.64 -4.25
CA GLY A 499 -4.75 10.23 -4.92
C GLY A 499 -5.00 11.64 -4.45
N GLY A 500 -5.83 12.32 -5.20
CA GLY A 500 -6.16 13.69 -4.88
C GLY A 500 -7.24 14.22 -5.80
N SER A 501 -7.31 15.53 -5.85
CA SER A 501 -8.33 16.19 -6.66
C SER A 501 -8.00 17.66 -6.84
N VAL A 502 -8.64 18.28 -7.79
CA VAL A 502 -8.76 19.73 -7.81
C VAL A 502 -9.83 20.08 -6.77
N ARG A 503 -9.58 21.13 -5.98
CA ARG A 503 -10.48 21.51 -4.90
C ARG A 503 -11.42 22.62 -5.34
N ILE A 504 -12.51 22.76 -4.60
CA ILE A 504 -13.42 23.88 -4.75
C ILE A 504 -12.76 25.12 -4.17
N HIS A 505 -12.78 26.22 -4.93
CA HIS A 505 -12.24 27.49 -4.44
C HIS A 505 -13.30 28.60 -4.36
N ARG A 506 -14.52 28.32 -4.80
CA ARG A 506 -15.62 29.29 -4.76
C ARG A 506 -16.64 28.89 -3.70
N ALA A 507 -17.04 29.85 -2.89
CA ALA A 507 -17.96 29.59 -1.79
C ALA A 507 -19.32 29.11 -2.27
N ASP A 508 -19.81 29.62 -3.40
CA ASP A 508 -21.12 29.21 -3.91
C ASP A 508 -21.13 27.74 -4.35
N VAL A 509 -20.04 27.26 -4.91
CA VAL A 509 -19.92 25.85 -5.32
C VAL A 509 -19.83 24.99 -4.07
N GLN A 510 -19.07 25.42 -3.06
CA GLN A 510 -18.92 24.68 -1.82
C GLN A 510 -20.26 24.51 -1.12
N GLN A 511 -21.10 25.53 -1.16
CA GLN A 511 -22.43 25.44 -0.53
C GLN A 511 -23.29 24.37 -1.21
N LYS A 512 -23.18 24.23 -2.52
CA LYS A 512 -23.94 23.20 -3.23
C LYS A 512 -23.54 21.79 -2.77
N VAL A 513 -22.27 21.58 -2.49
CA VAL A 513 -21.82 20.28 -1.97
C VAL A 513 -22.43 20.02 -0.61
N PHE A 514 -22.39 20.99 0.27
CA PHE A 514 -22.97 20.82 1.62
C PHE A 514 -24.48 20.56 1.51
N ASP A 515 -25.16 21.24 0.60
CA ASP A 515 -26.58 21.01 0.39
C ASP A 515 -26.82 19.55 -0.05
N ALA A 516 -26.03 19.06 -0.98
CA ALA A 516 -26.17 17.68 -1.47
C ALA A 516 -25.90 16.66 -0.36
N LEU A 517 -24.96 16.96 0.53
CA LEU A 517 -24.63 16.08 1.64
C LEU A 517 -25.52 16.28 2.85
N LYS A 518 -26.46 17.21 2.77
CA LYS A 518 -27.37 17.56 3.88
C LYS A 518 -26.62 18.01 5.13
N ILE A 519 -25.57 18.77 4.92
CA ILE A 519 -24.83 19.42 6.00
C ILE A 519 -25.38 20.84 6.13
N THR A 520 -25.92 21.15 7.29
CA THR A 520 -26.52 22.47 7.49
C THR A 520 -25.41 23.55 7.54
N PRO A 521 -25.76 24.82 7.26
CA PRO A 521 -24.75 25.89 7.40
C PRO A 521 -24.13 25.95 8.79
N GLU A 522 -24.91 25.67 9.82
CA GLU A 522 -24.41 25.67 11.20
C GLU A 522 -23.38 24.55 11.42
N GLU A 523 -23.69 23.36 10.93
CA GLU A 523 -22.74 22.23 11.01
C GLU A 523 -21.46 22.52 10.24
N ALA A 524 -21.61 23.08 9.05
CA ALA A 524 -20.45 23.41 8.20
C ALA A 524 -19.55 24.42 8.90
N GLN A 525 -20.15 25.45 9.52
CA GLN A 525 -19.39 26.47 10.20
C GLN A 525 -18.66 25.90 11.42
N ILE A 526 -19.31 25.01 12.17
CA ILE A 526 -18.68 24.40 13.33
C ILE A 526 -17.49 23.53 12.93
N LYS A 527 -17.66 22.72 11.90
CA LYS A 527 -16.63 21.77 11.48
C LYS A 527 -15.53 22.40 10.64
N PHE A 528 -15.89 23.29 9.71
CA PHE A 528 -14.98 23.76 8.68
C PHE A 528 -14.93 25.28 8.60
N GLY A 529 -15.41 25.98 9.63
CA GLY A 529 -15.52 27.42 9.56
C GLY A 529 -14.24 28.14 9.21
N PHE A 530 -13.13 27.66 9.73
CA PHE A 530 -11.84 28.31 9.46
C PHE A 530 -11.47 28.23 7.98
N LEU A 531 -11.78 27.12 7.31
CA LEU A 531 -11.53 27.01 5.87
C LEU A 531 -12.54 27.84 5.08
N LEU A 532 -13.83 27.76 5.45
CA LEU A 532 -14.86 28.52 4.75
C LEU A 532 -14.61 30.01 4.83
N ASP A 533 -14.18 30.49 5.99
CA ASP A 533 -13.84 31.90 6.16
C ASP A 533 -12.65 32.27 5.26
N ALA A 534 -11.63 31.41 5.21
CA ALA A 534 -10.46 31.69 4.38
C ALA A 534 -10.80 31.75 2.90
N LEU A 535 -11.70 30.90 2.43
CA LEU A 535 -12.09 30.88 1.02
C LEU A 535 -12.66 32.21 0.55
N GLN A 536 -13.15 33.04 1.47
CA GLN A 536 -13.71 34.34 1.13
C GLN A 536 -12.64 35.38 0.73
N TYR A 537 -11.37 35.09 1.00
CA TYR A 537 -10.29 36.04 0.77
C TYR A 537 -9.55 35.75 -0.54
N GLY A 538 -10.28 35.52 -1.60
CA GLY A 538 -9.67 35.33 -2.92
C GLY A 538 -8.89 34.04 -3.04
N ALA A 539 -9.48 32.95 -2.58
CA ALA A 539 -8.82 31.65 -2.69
C ALA A 539 -8.46 31.33 -4.15
N PRO A 540 -7.25 30.87 -4.39
CA PRO A 540 -6.86 30.53 -5.77
C PRO A 540 -7.44 29.20 -6.19
N PRO A 541 -7.58 28.96 -7.50
CA PRO A 541 -7.78 27.59 -7.94
C PRO A 541 -6.62 26.75 -7.42
N HIS A 542 -6.92 25.59 -6.83
CA HIS A 542 -5.87 24.76 -6.25
C HIS A 542 -6.26 23.29 -6.28
N GLY A 543 -5.26 22.44 -6.19
CA GLY A 543 -5.45 21.01 -6.17
C GLY A 543 -4.22 20.34 -5.60
N GLY A 544 -4.33 19.06 -5.34
CA GLY A 544 -3.21 18.36 -4.76
C GLY A 544 -3.44 16.88 -4.69
N LEU A 545 -2.55 16.22 -4.00
CA LEU A 545 -2.67 14.79 -3.78
C LEU A 545 -1.80 14.38 -2.60
N ALA A 546 -1.97 13.14 -2.19
CA ALA A 546 -1.14 12.55 -1.14
C ALA A 546 -0.76 11.14 -1.57
N PHE A 547 0.51 10.80 -1.37
CA PHE A 547 0.99 9.44 -1.61
C PHE A 547 1.20 8.76 -0.27
N GLY A 548 0.85 7.49 -0.19
CA GLY A 548 1.14 6.69 1.00
C GLY A 548 2.58 6.18 0.92
N LEU A 549 3.47 6.78 1.69
CA LEU A 549 4.89 6.41 1.62
C LEU A 549 5.09 4.94 2.00
N ASP A 550 4.42 4.49 3.06
CA ASP A 550 4.56 3.11 3.51
C ASP A 550 4.18 2.14 2.40
N ARG A 551 3.09 2.45 1.69
CA ARG A 551 2.61 1.59 0.61
C ARG A 551 3.58 1.56 -0.56
N ILE A 552 4.13 2.72 -0.92
CA ILE A 552 5.11 2.79 -2.00
C ILE A 552 6.31 1.92 -1.68
N ILE A 553 6.83 2.03 -0.45
CA ILE A 553 8.02 1.26 -0.08
C ILE A 553 7.69 -0.24 -0.04
N THR A 554 6.48 -0.60 0.41
CA THR A 554 6.07 -2.00 0.40
C THR A 554 6.09 -2.56 -1.02
N LEU A 555 5.57 -1.79 -1.98
CA LEU A 555 5.58 -2.21 -3.37
C LEU A 555 7.00 -2.31 -3.93
N MET A 556 7.83 -1.32 -3.63
CA MET A 556 9.19 -1.28 -4.19
C MET A 556 10.07 -2.40 -3.66
N THR A 557 9.87 -2.80 -2.41
CA THR A 557 10.69 -3.84 -1.79
C THR A 557 10.16 -5.24 -2.03
N GLY A 558 8.89 -5.36 -2.43
CA GLY A 558 8.24 -6.66 -2.50
C GLY A 558 7.93 -7.25 -1.15
N ALA A 559 7.93 -6.44 -0.11
CA ALA A 559 7.67 -6.91 1.25
C ALA A 559 6.29 -7.53 1.37
N GLU A 560 6.17 -8.54 2.21
CA GLU A 560 4.91 -9.23 2.42
C GLU A 560 3.93 -8.43 3.27
N SER A 561 4.46 -7.49 4.06
CA SER A 561 3.66 -6.73 4.99
C SER A 561 4.17 -5.30 5.07
N ILE A 562 3.24 -4.37 5.22
CA ILE A 562 3.59 -2.97 5.44
C ILE A 562 4.43 -2.81 6.71
N ARG A 563 4.31 -3.75 7.65
CA ARG A 563 5.10 -3.69 8.88
C ARG A 563 6.59 -3.95 8.65
N ASP A 564 6.95 -4.45 7.48
CA ASP A 564 8.36 -4.69 7.15
C ASP A 564 9.08 -3.44 6.63
N VAL A 565 8.34 -2.35 6.42
CA VAL A 565 8.95 -1.11 5.91
C VAL A 565 8.79 0.05 6.88
N ILE A 566 8.34 -0.23 8.09
CA ILE A 566 8.18 0.75 9.17
C ILE A 566 9.03 0.28 10.35
N ALA A 567 9.84 1.17 10.91
CA ALA A 567 10.78 0.76 11.95
C ALA A 567 10.07 0.16 13.16
N PHE A 568 9.03 0.82 13.68
CA PHE A 568 8.34 0.38 14.88
C PHE A 568 6.82 0.40 14.65
N PRO A 569 6.31 -0.58 13.90
CA PRO A 569 4.89 -0.60 13.55
C PRO A 569 4.02 -1.17 14.67
N LYS A 570 2.71 -1.03 14.50
CA LYS A 570 1.73 -1.68 15.38
C LYS A 570 1.27 -2.99 14.75
N THR A 571 0.78 -3.89 15.61
CA THR A 571 0.13 -5.13 15.15
C THR A 571 -1.26 -4.81 14.60
N GLN A 572 -1.94 -5.85 14.10
CA GLN A 572 -3.32 -5.70 13.63
C GLN A 572 -4.28 -5.30 14.75
N ARG A 573 -3.88 -5.48 16.00
CA ARG A 573 -4.68 -5.07 17.14
C ARG A 573 -4.25 -3.70 17.67
N ALA A 574 -3.50 -2.96 16.89
CA ALA A 574 -3.05 -1.60 17.22
C ALA A 574 -2.19 -1.58 18.49
N GLN A 575 -1.31 -2.56 18.62
CA GLN A 575 -0.41 -2.69 19.77
C GLN A 575 1.04 -2.67 19.30
N CYS A 576 1.91 -2.07 20.11
CA CYS A 576 3.35 -2.17 19.92
C CYS A 576 3.89 -3.24 20.86
N LEU A 577 4.36 -4.36 20.30
CA LEU A 577 4.85 -5.45 21.14
C LEU A 577 6.19 -5.14 21.78
N LEU A 578 6.95 -4.22 21.22
CA LEU A 578 8.23 -3.83 21.81
C LEU A 578 8.05 -2.97 23.05
N THR A 579 7.22 -1.92 22.95
CA THR A 579 7.02 -0.96 24.05
C THR A 579 5.82 -1.29 24.91
N GLN A 580 4.95 -2.18 24.43
CA GLN A 580 3.71 -2.56 25.08
C GLN A 580 2.69 -1.40 25.12
N ALA A 581 2.79 -0.47 24.16
CA ALA A 581 1.76 0.54 23.99
C ALA A 581 0.55 -0.09 23.30
N PRO A 582 -0.69 0.31 23.61
CA PRO A 582 -1.06 1.29 24.62
C PRO A 582 -1.04 0.69 26.02
N SER A 583 -0.84 1.55 27.00
CA SER A 583 -0.74 1.11 28.40
C SER A 583 -1.66 1.93 29.28
N LEU A 584 -1.82 1.48 30.50
CA LEU A 584 -2.61 2.19 31.49
C LEU A 584 -1.87 3.46 31.93
N VAL A 585 -2.62 4.47 32.31
CA VAL A 585 -2.05 5.66 32.94
C VAL A 585 -2.57 5.74 34.37
N ASP A 586 -1.83 6.42 35.25
CA ASP A 586 -2.19 6.43 36.66
C ASP A 586 -3.34 7.39 36.94
N GLU A 587 -3.95 7.23 38.10
CA GLU A 587 -5.11 8.00 38.51
C GLU A 587 -4.79 9.50 38.59
N LYS A 588 -3.57 9.84 39.02
CA LYS A 588 -3.19 11.25 39.13
C LYS A 588 -3.23 11.94 37.75
N GLN A 589 -2.73 11.26 36.74
CA GLN A 589 -2.76 11.82 35.38
C GLN A 589 -4.19 11.98 34.89
N LEU A 590 -5.06 11.01 35.16
CA LEU A 590 -6.46 11.09 34.75
C LEU A 590 -7.16 12.25 35.43
N ARG A 591 -6.88 12.46 36.72
CA ARG A 591 -7.46 13.61 37.46
C ARG A 591 -7.02 14.94 36.87
N GLU A 592 -5.75 15.04 36.51
CA GLU A 592 -5.22 16.26 35.92
C GLU A 592 -5.91 16.57 34.58
N LEU A 593 -6.35 15.54 33.88
CA LEU A 593 -7.05 15.69 32.62
C LEU A 593 -8.57 15.78 32.79
N HIS A 594 -9.05 15.64 34.01
CA HIS A 594 -10.49 15.69 34.33
C HIS A 594 -11.24 14.53 33.64
N ILE A 595 -10.61 13.35 33.62
CA ILE A 595 -11.15 12.15 32.97
C ILE A 595 -11.36 11.06 34.01
N ARG A 596 -12.50 10.39 33.93
CA ARG A 596 -12.80 9.21 34.73
C ARG A 596 -13.11 8.06 33.80
N LEU A 597 -12.49 6.90 34.05
CA LEU A 597 -12.75 5.70 33.25
C LEU A 597 -14.13 5.15 33.58
N ARG A 598 -14.91 4.82 32.58
CA ARG A 598 -16.23 4.25 32.76
C ARG A 598 -16.18 2.75 32.98
N SER A 599 -15.25 2.07 32.31
CA SER A 599 -15.08 0.64 32.49
C SER A 599 -13.92 0.37 33.40
N THR A 600 -14.05 -0.64 34.23
CA THR A 600 -13.24 -0.77 35.40
C THR A 600 -12.19 -1.88 35.40
N GLU A 601 -11.92 -2.52 34.26
CA GLU A 601 -10.83 -3.47 34.26
C GLU A 601 -9.50 -2.78 34.55
N ALA A 602 -9.29 -1.61 33.95
CA ALA A 602 -8.12 -0.80 34.24
C ALA A 602 -8.14 -0.31 35.69
N ALA A 603 -9.31 0.07 36.18
CA ALA A 603 -9.46 0.51 37.57
C ALA A 603 -9.21 -0.62 38.55
N LYS A 604 -9.55 -1.84 38.19
CA LYS A 604 -9.31 -3.01 39.05
C LYS A 604 -7.83 -3.39 39.11
N ALA A 605 -7.07 -3.03 38.09
CA ALA A 605 -5.65 -3.36 38.02
C ALA A 605 -4.77 -2.41 38.83
N VAL A 606 -5.33 -1.30 39.34
CA VAL A 606 -4.56 -0.30 40.10
C VAL A 606 -4.66 -0.53 41.61
#